data_925552f3eb5c9f77eaa4e38df800d47a
#
_entry.id   925552f3eb5c9f77eaa4e38df800d47a
#
_cell.length_a   1.000
_cell.length_b   1.000
_cell.length_c   1.000
_cell.angle_alpha   90.00
_cell.angle_beta   90.00
_cell.angle_gamma   90.00
#
_symmetry.space_group_name_H-M   'P 1'
#
loop_
_entity.id
_entity.type
_entity.pdbx_description
1 polymer ?
#
loop_
_entity_poly.entity_id
_entity_poly.type
_entity_poly.pdbx_seq_one_letter_code
_entity_poly.pdbx_strand_id
1 'polypeptide(L)'
;MASTSQRRVAHVTTVHHSFDPRIFYKQLASLRDAGFDAHLIAPHERSESVNGIPIHALPIPSSRGARLALQPKVFRMAGALDAALYQVHDPELLPLGFLLKRATGARVVYDMHENYRSKGALLGRGLRALERWAFRWVDHVLLAEESYRSIVEDHAVPHTYIANYFRPIGDEDPVDAVEISETPTRLLYTGTLSDSRGLRTMVELAAEIQRTGRLETVELVGVCHHEDQRARAEERIRAERLDDVIERVGWDTYVPPSAMPPHYRRADVGLALCEPHPNHMGSLLTKFYEYLHYGLPIICSDFPRWRRFVEQHECGAVVPPGEPGAVLDVLDAWQAHPERYRECAENARAAAPQYRWETMGERLVNLYRRLLNDSSLEEPVTGSR
;
A
#
# COMPACT_ATOMS: atom_id res chain seq x y z
N MET A 1 33.99 -3.76 15.64
CA MET A 1 33.00 -2.80 15.13
C MET A 1 32.98 -2.95 13.60
N ALA A 2 31.91 -3.43 13.00
CA ALA A 2 31.77 -3.45 11.55
C ALA A 2 31.88 -2.00 11.02
N SER A 3 32.59 -1.80 9.91
CA SER A 3 32.72 -0.49 9.25
C SER A 3 31.31 0.07 8.99
N THR A 4 31.10 1.38 9.16
CA THR A 4 29.83 2.06 8.88
C THR A 4 29.33 1.80 7.45
N SER A 5 30.23 1.54 6.49
CA SER A 5 29.89 1.18 5.12
C SER A 5 29.23 -0.19 4.98
N GLN A 6 29.52 -1.16 5.86
CA GLN A 6 28.91 -2.50 5.83
C GLN A 6 27.44 -2.52 6.24
N ARG A 7 26.94 -1.46 6.87
CA ARG A 7 25.53 -1.32 7.28
C ARG A 7 24.75 -0.32 6.44
N ARG A 8 25.40 0.35 5.47
CA ARG A 8 24.70 1.29 4.61
C ARG A 8 23.86 0.56 3.59
N VAL A 9 22.58 0.93 3.53
CA VAL A 9 21.60 0.39 2.60
C VAL A 9 20.90 1.54 1.89
N ALA A 10 20.62 1.39 0.61
CA ALA A 10 20.00 2.44 -0.18
C ALA A 10 18.79 1.91 -0.94
N HIS A 11 17.63 2.52 -0.71
CA HIS A 11 16.43 2.30 -1.50
C HIS A 11 16.40 3.28 -2.66
N VAL A 12 16.05 2.81 -3.85
CA VAL A 12 16.08 3.59 -5.08
C VAL A 12 14.75 3.47 -5.81
N THR A 13 14.12 4.60 -6.06
CA THR A 13 12.90 4.70 -6.90
C THR A 13 12.96 5.94 -7.78
N THR A 14 12.33 5.86 -8.96
CA THR A 14 12.09 6.99 -9.88
C THR A 14 10.61 7.24 -10.13
N VAL A 15 9.75 6.40 -9.56
CA VAL A 15 8.28 6.43 -9.73
C VAL A 15 7.57 6.89 -8.47
N HIS A 16 8.01 6.37 -7.30
CA HIS A 16 7.31 6.59 -6.04
C HIS A 16 7.70 7.92 -5.40
N HIS A 17 6.73 8.54 -4.73
CA HIS A 17 6.99 9.72 -3.91
C HIS A 17 7.94 9.36 -2.75
N SER A 18 8.80 10.32 -2.34
CA SER A 18 9.77 10.09 -1.26
C SER A 18 9.13 9.67 0.07
N PHE A 19 7.89 10.08 0.33
CA PHE A 19 7.10 9.68 1.50
C PHE A 19 6.08 8.57 1.18
N ASP A 20 6.44 7.65 0.29
CA ASP A 20 5.64 6.45 0.04
C ASP A 20 5.48 5.62 1.31
N PRO A 21 4.27 5.22 1.71
CA PRO A 21 4.03 4.48 2.95
C PRO A 21 4.83 3.19 3.06
N ARG A 22 4.98 2.41 1.96
CA ARG A 22 5.72 1.15 1.97
C ARG A 22 7.23 1.38 2.07
N ILE A 23 7.74 2.33 1.27
CA ILE A 23 9.19 2.54 1.15
C ILE A 23 9.71 3.30 2.37
N PHE A 24 9.16 4.48 2.66
CA PHE A 24 9.68 5.37 3.68
C PHE A 24 9.25 5.00 5.10
N TYR A 25 7.93 4.97 5.32
CA TYR A 25 7.37 4.81 6.67
C TYR A 25 7.45 3.36 7.18
N LYS A 26 7.53 2.37 6.30
CA LYS A 26 7.60 0.96 6.68
C LYS A 26 9.01 0.39 6.52
N GLN A 27 9.51 0.23 5.32
CA GLN A 27 10.76 -0.48 5.07
C GLN A 27 11.98 0.29 5.60
N LEU A 28 12.21 1.53 5.15
CA LEU A 28 13.36 2.33 5.57
C LEU A 28 13.32 2.64 7.08
N ALA A 29 12.14 2.95 7.62
CA ALA A 29 12.01 3.18 9.05
C ALA A 29 12.38 1.93 9.86
N SER A 30 11.94 0.72 9.44
CA SER A 30 12.32 -0.53 10.14
C SER A 30 13.81 -0.82 10.07
N LEU A 31 14.44 -0.54 8.92
CA LEU A 31 15.89 -0.71 8.76
C LEU A 31 16.67 0.29 9.63
N ARG A 32 16.28 1.57 9.65
CA ARG A 32 16.85 2.59 10.54
C ARG A 32 16.72 2.18 12.01
N ASP A 33 15.53 1.76 12.43
CA ASP A 33 15.24 1.36 13.82
C ASP A 33 16.08 0.14 14.24
N ALA A 34 16.43 -0.71 13.26
CA ALA A 34 17.32 -1.86 13.46
C ALA A 34 18.83 -1.51 13.36
N GLY A 35 19.19 -0.21 13.24
CA GLY A 35 20.57 0.28 13.25
C GLY A 35 21.28 0.27 11.91
N PHE A 36 20.55 0.12 10.78
CA PHE A 36 21.13 0.33 9.45
C PHE A 36 21.29 1.82 9.13
N ASP A 37 22.33 2.18 8.38
CA ASP A 37 22.50 3.49 7.75
C ASP A 37 21.64 3.52 6.48
N ALA A 38 20.33 3.79 6.66
CA ALA A 38 19.30 3.64 5.63
C ALA A 38 19.08 4.94 4.86
N HIS A 39 19.29 4.89 3.54
CA HIS A 39 19.18 6.03 2.63
C HIS A 39 18.07 5.84 1.61
N LEU A 40 17.47 6.94 1.15
CA LEU A 40 16.50 6.98 0.05
C LEU A 40 17.01 7.82 -1.11
N ILE A 41 16.97 7.29 -2.33
CA ILE A 41 17.12 8.05 -3.58
C ILE A 41 15.76 8.04 -4.29
N ALA A 42 15.10 9.20 -4.35
CA ALA A 42 13.72 9.31 -4.87
C ALA A 42 13.43 10.70 -5.46
N PRO A 43 12.37 10.84 -6.29
CA PRO A 43 11.85 12.13 -6.69
C PRO A 43 11.48 12.96 -5.45
N HIS A 44 12.12 14.13 -5.29
CA HIS A 44 11.91 15.03 -4.17
C HIS A 44 12.36 16.45 -4.52
N GLU A 45 11.81 17.44 -3.85
CA GLU A 45 12.14 18.85 -4.12
C GLU A 45 13.60 19.17 -3.80
N ARG A 46 14.12 18.68 -2.66
CA ARG A 46 15.49 18.92 -2.18
C ARG A 46 16.01 17.72 -1.39
N SER A 47 17.33 17.59 -1.33
CA SER A 47 17.95 16.62 -0.43
C SER A 47 17.84 17.10 1.01
N GLU A 48 17.35 16.24 1.89
CA GLU A 48 17.17 16.51 3.31
C GLU A 48 17.23 15.20 4.12
N SER A 49 17.18 15.32 5.45
CA SER A 49 17.04 14.15 6.32
C SER A 49 15.76 14.26 7.12
N VAL A 50 14.91 13.25 7.02
CA VAL A 50 13.62 13.20 7.71
C VAL A 50 13.59 11.94 8.58
N ASN A 51 13.27 12.09 9.85
CA ASN A 51 13.25 10.99 10.83
C ASN A 51 14.56 10.18 10.85
N GLY A 52 15.71 10.84 10.65
CA GLY A 52 17.02 10.17 10.61
C GLY A 52 17.31 9.37 9.32
N ILE A 53 16.48 9.48 8.29
CA ILE A 53 16.67 8.87 6.98
C ILE A 53 17.07 9.96 5.98
N PRO A 54 18.31 9.96 5.44
CA PRO A 54 18.72 10.86 4.37
C PRO A 54 17.96 10.58 3.07
N ILE A 55 17.34 11.63 2.51
CA ILE A 55 16.68 11.63 1.21
C ILE A 55 17.58 12.34 0.20
N HIS A 56 18.03 11.62 -0.82
CA HIS A 56 18.81 12.15 -1.93
C HIS A 56 17.87 12.47 -3.08
N ALA A 57 17.58 13.77 -3.28
CA ALA A 57 16.56 14.22 -4.19
C ALA A 57 16.92 14.01 -5.67
N LEU A 58 16.01 13.37 -6.38
CA LEU A 58 15.96 13.36 -7.83
C LEU A 58 14.97 14.41 -8.33
N PRO A 59 15.17 14.98 -9.51
CA PRO A 59 14.13 15.77 -10.18
C PRO A 59 12.83 14.97 -10.30
N ILE A 60 11.69 15.63 -10.09
CA ILE A 60 10.37 15.00 -10.25
C ILE A 60 10.13 14.79 -11.75
N PRO A 61 10.04 13.54 -12.25
CA PRO A 61 9.93 13.29 -13.68
C PRO A 61 8.50 13.50 -14.17
N SER A 62 8.35 14.26 -15.26
CA SER A 62 7.06 14.52 -15.89
C SER A 62 6.57 13.39 -16.83
N SER A 63 7.44 12.45 -17.18
CA SER A 63 7.14 11.38 -18.14
C SER A 63 8.04 10.15 -17.92
N ARG A 64 7.69 9.04 -18.58
CA ARG A 64 8.55 7.83 -18.60
C ARG A 64 9.91 8.10 -19.26
N GLY A 65 9.93 8.89 -20.33
CA GLY A 65 11.19 9.30 -20.96
C GLY A 65 12.07 10.11 -20.02
N ALA A 66 11.49 11.02 -19.24
CA ALA A 66 12.22 11.78 -18.23
C ALA A 66 12.80 10.86 -17.13
N ARG A 67 12.07 9.82 -16.70
CA ARG A 67 12.60 8.82 -15.74
C ARG A 67 13.82 8.06 -16.29
N LEU A 68 13.75 7.62 -17.55
CA LEU A 68 14.87 6.96 -18.20
C LEU A 68 16.08 7.90 -18.33
N ALA A 69 15.87 9.17 -18.62
CA ALA A 69 16.94 10.17 -18.68
C ALA A 69 17.60 10.44 -17.32
N LEU A 70 16.94 10.13 -16.21
CA LEU A 70 17.55 10.23 -14.86
C LEU A 70 18.51 9.10 -14.52
N GLN A 71 18.48 7.96 -15.22
CA GLN A 71 19.29 6.77 -14.90
C GLN A 71 20.79 7.07 -14.67
N PRO A 72 21.50 7.88 -15.51
CA PRO A 72 22.90 8.21 -15.26
C PRO A 72 23.12 9.01 -13.97
N LYS A 73 22.16 9.90 -13.61
CA LYS A 73 22.24 10.65 -12.36
C LYS A 73 22.01 9.72 -11.16
N VAL A 74 21.02 8.85 -11.24
CA VAL A 74 20.74 7.85 -10.20
C VAL A 74 21.95 6.94 -9.98
N PHE A 75 22.58 6.46 -11.07
CA PHE A 75 23.77 5.61 -10.98
C PHE A 75 24.93 6.32 -10.25
N ARG A 76 25.22 7.58 -10.60
CA ARG A 76 26.27 8.36 -9.94
C ARG A 76 25.97 8.60 -8.47
N MET A 77 24.71 8.96 -8.14
CA MET A 77 24.31 9.21 -6.76
C MET A 77 24.36 7.93 -5.91
N ALA A 78 23.82 6.83 -6.42
CA ALA A 78 23.84 5.54 -5.74
C ALA A 78 25.30 5.03 -5.57
N GLY A 79 26.12 5.09 -6.63
CA GLY A 79 27.52 4.71 -6.55
C GLY A 79 28.32 5.54 -5.54
N ALA A 80 28.04 6.83 -5.43
CA ALA A 80 28.70 7.71 -4.45
C ALA A 80 28.31 7.41 -2.99
N LEU A 81 27.17 6.78 -2.75
CA LEU A 81 26.76 6.32 -1.40
C LEU A 81 27.59 5.12 -0.93
N ASP A 82 28.17 4.36 -1.83
CA ASP A 82 28.94 3.15 -1.50
C ASP A 82 28.17 2.23 -0.53
N ALA A 83 26.91 1.95 -0.85
CA ALA A 83 26.06 1.12 -0.03
C ALA A 83 26.39 -0.36 -0.19
N ALA A 84 26.32 -1.12 0.88
CA ALA A 84 26.52 -2.58 0.86
C ALA A 84 25.33 -3.31 0.20
N LEU A 85 24.15 -2.67 0.18
CA LEU A 85 22.93 -3.20 -0.43
C LEU A 85 22.11 -2.09 -1.08
N TYR A 86 21.67 -2.32 -2.30
CA TYR A 86 20.71 -1.48 -3.02
C TYR A 86 19.38 -2.23 -3.18
N GLN A 87 18.29 -1.62 -2.75
CA GLN A 87 16.95 -2.10 -3.07
C GLN A 87 16.32 -1.23 -4.14
N VAL A 88 15.94 -1.84 -5.26
CA VAL A 88 15.25 -1.15 -6.36
C VAL A 88 13.76 -1.48 -6.33
N HIS A 89 12.93 -0.44 -6.48
CA HIS A 89 11.47 -0.55 -6.36
C HIS A 89 10.77 -0.59 -7.72
N ASP A 90 11.43 -0.14 -8.77
CA ASP A 90 10.85 -0.06 -10.10
C ASP A 90 11.57 -1.03 -11.04
N PRO A 91 10.86 -1.81 -11.89
CA PRO A 91 11.52 -2.73 -12.81
C PRO A 91 12.41 -2.01 -13.82
N GLU A 92 12.12 -0.75 -14.15
CA GLU A 92 12.98 0.07 -15.03
C GLU A 92 14.34 0.41 -14.42
N LEU A 93 14.52 0.21 -13.10
CA LEU A 93 15.79 0.35 -12.39
C LEU A 93 16.63 -0.95 -12.34
N LEU A 94 16.09 -2.08 -12.79
CA LEU A 94 16.83 -3.35 -12.78
C LEU A 94 18.15 -3.29 -13.58
N PRO A 95 18.24 -2.68 -14.78
CA PRO A 95 19.52 -2.50 -15.45
C PRO A 95 20.52 -1.68 -14.66
N LEU A 96 20.06 -0.64 -13.96
CA LEU A 96 20.88 0.18 -13.08
C LEU A 96 21.36 -0.64 -11.87
N GLY A 97 20.47 -1.42 -11.24
CA GLY A 97 20.84 -2.34 -10.16
C GLY A 97 21.95 -3.32 -10.57
N PHE A 98 21.86 -3.87 -11.80
CA PHE A 98 22.91 -4.72 -12.36
C PHE A 98 24.26 -3.99 -12.48
N LEU A 99 24.26 -2.76 -12.99
CA LEU A 99 25.47 -1.96 -13.12
C LEU A 99 26.06 -1.60 -11.74
N LEU A 100 25.24 -1.24 -10.77
CA LEU A 100 25.67 -0.99 -9.39
C LEU A 100 26.33 -2.25 -8.79
N LYS A 101 25.67 -3.41 -8.88
CA LYS A 101 26.24 -4.68 -8.42
C LYS A 101 27.61 -4.97 -9.04
N ARG A 102 27.76 -4.71 -10.33
CA ARG A 102 29.05 -4.93 -11.05
C ARG A 102 30.12 -3.92 -10.66
N ALA A 103 29.74 -2.67 -10.40
CA ALA A 103 30.67 -1.58 -10.10
C ALA A 103 31.14 -1.58 -8.64
N THR A 104 30.25 -1.92 -7.69
CA THR A 104 30.50 -1.80 -6.25
C THR A 104 30.63 -3.14 -5.52
N GLY A 105 30.19 -4.24 -6.12
CA GLY A 105 30.09 -5.54 -5.46
C GLY A 105 28.91 -5.66 -4.47
N ALA A 106 28.08 -4.62 -4.35
CA ALA A 106 26.96 -4.59 -3.43
C ALA A 106 25.88 -5.64 -3.76
N ARG A 107 25.09 -6.02 -2.75
CA ARG A 107 23.89 -6.82 -2.94
C ARG A 107 22.80 -5.99 -3.59
N VAL A 108 21.94 -6.65 -4.40
CA VAL A 108 20.79 -6.00 -5.01
C VAL A 108 19.52 -6.79 -4.70
N VAL A 109 18.57 -6.09 -4.10
CA VAL A 109 17.20 -6.59 -3.79
C VAL A 109 16.21 -5.91 -4.73
N TYR A 110 15.28 -6.66 -5.29
CA TYR A 110 14.16 -6.12 -6.07
C TYR A 110 12.87 -6.21 -5.28
N ASP A 111 12.21 -5.09 -5.03
CA ASP A 111 10.88 -5.05 -4.37
C ASP A 111 9.77 -5.08 -5.42
N MET A 112 9.21 -6.26 -5.65
CA MET A 112 8.09 -6.48 -6.57
C MET A 112 6.77 -6.17 -5.86
N HIS A 113 6.29 -4.93 -5.99
CA HIS A 113 5.06 -4.48 -5.35
C HIS A 113 3.96 -4.03 -6.32
N GLU A 114 4.21 -4.07 -7.63
CA GLU A 114 3.21 -3.89 -8.68
C GLU A 114 3.22 -5.06 -9.68
N ASN A 115 2.04 -5.47 -10.13
CA ASN A 115 1.93 -6.44 -11.21
C ASN A 115 1.86 -5.73 -12.57
N TYR A 116 3.00 -5.66 -13.26
CA TYR A 116 3.10 -5.04 -14.58
C TYR A 116 2.49 -5.87 -15.73
N ARG A 117 1.97 -7.07 -15.44
CA ARG A 117 1.33 -7.94 -16.44
C ARG A 117 0.08 -7.32 -17.05
N SER A 118 -0.59 -6.40 -16.32
CA SER A 118 -1.79 -5.70 -16.78
C SER A 118 -1.52 -4.43 -17.62
N LYS A 119 -0.27 -3.97 -17.70
CA LYS A 119 0.10 -2.71 -18.40
C LYS A 119 0.29 -2.92 -19.92
N GLY A 120 -0.78 -3.24 -20.65
CA GLY A 120 -0.77 -3.34 -22.11
C GLY A 120 0.14 -4.44 -22.70
N ALA A 121 -0.21 -4.98 -23.88
CA ALA A 121 0.43 -6.22 -24.38
C ALA A 121 1.93 -6.06 -24.70
N LEU A 122 2.37 -4.89 -25.21
CA LEU A 122 3.77 -4.68 -25.62
C LEU A 122 4.67 -4.30 -24.45
N LEU A 123 4.25 -3.32 -23.65
CA LEU A 123 4.98 -2.84 -22.49
C LEU A 123 5.07 -3.94 -21.42
N GLY A 124 3.97 -4.62 -21.13
CA GLY A 124 3.96 -5.72 -20.17
C GLY A 124 4.86 -6.88 -20.58
N ARG A 125 5.00 -7.18 -21.89
CA ARG A 125 5.97 -8.18 -22.40
C ARG A 125 7.41 -7.73 -22.17
N GLY A 126 7.72 -6.47 -22.45
CA GLY A 126 9.07 -5.91 -22.24
C GLY A 126 9.48 -5.94 -20.76
N LEU A 127 8.61 -5.50 -19.86
CA LEU A 127 8.87 -5.50 -18.42
C LEU A 127 9.04 -6.93 -17.87
N ARG A 128 8.20 -7.89 -18.30
CA ARG A 128 8.38 -9.31 -17.94
C ARG A 128 9.70 -9.90 -18.43
N ALA A 129 10.14 -9.54 -19.64
CA ALA A 129 11.43 -9.98 -20.15
C ALA A 129 12.59 -9.42 -19.31
N LEU A 130 12.46 -8.15 -18.89
CA LEU A 130 13.41 -7.48 -18.02
C LEU A 130 13.46 -8.12 -16.62
N GLU A 131 12.31 -8.41 -16.01
CA GLU A 131 12.24 -9.11 -14.72
C GLU A 131 12.87 -10.52 -14.82
N ARG A 132 12.51 -11.30 -15.85
CA ARG A 132 13.12 -12.63 -16.07
C ARG A 132 14.63 -12.58 -16.25
N TRP A 133 15.14 -11.55 -16.91
CA TRP A 133 16.57 -11.33 -17.00
C TRP A 133 17.17 -10.99 -15.63
N ALA A 134 16.50 -10.13 -14.85
CA ALA A 134 16.94 -9.70 -13.53
C ALA A 134 16.97 -10.86 -12.51
N PHE A 135 16.02 -11.78 -12.56
CA PHE A 135 15.97 -12.96 -11.67
C PHE A 135 17.23 -13.85 -11.74
N ARG A 136 18.07 -13.70 -12.77
CA ARG A 136 19.33 -14.45 -12.89
C ARG A 136 20.48 -13.85 -12.09
N TRP A 137 20.36 -12.61 -11.61
CA TRP A 137 21.46 -11.91 -10.98
C TRP A 137 21.09 -11.11 -9.72
N VAL A 138 19.84 -10.81 -9.47
CA VAL A 138 19.42 -10.20 -8.20
C VAL A 138 19.70 -11.18 -7.06
N ASP A 139 20.09 -10.64 -5.91
CA ASP A 139 20.36 -11.47 -4.74
C ASP A 139 19.09 -11.94 -4.06
N HIS A 140 18.02 -11.13 -4.14
CA HIS A 140 16.73 -11.46 -3.53
C HIS A 140 15.59 -10.67 -4.16
N VAL A 141 14.36 -11.20 -4.09
CA VAL A 141 13.13 -10.52 -4.50
C VAL A 141 12.19 -10.43 -3.30
N LEU A 142 11.67 -9.23 -3.03
CA LEU A 142 10.57 -9.04 -2.08
C LEU A 142 9.25 -9.10 -2.85
N LEU A 143 8.30 -9.85 -2.33
CA LEU A 143 6.95 -9.97 -2.90
C LEU A 143 5.97 -9.23 -1.99
N ALA A 144 5.32 -8.20 -2.50
CA ALA A 144 4.29 -7.48 -1.75
C ALA A 144 2.97 -8.27 -1.66
N GLU A 145 2.76 -9.20 -2.61
CA GLU A 145 1.57 -10.03 -2.70
C GLU A 145 1.93 -11.50 -2.88
N GLU A 146 1.21 -12.38 -2.19
CA GLU A 146 1.41 -13.83 -2.30
C GLU A 146 1.18 -14.34 -3.73
N SER A 147 0.27 -13.69 -4.47
CA SER A 147 -0.02 -14.03 -5.86
C SER A 147 1.18 -13.83 -6.81
N TYR A 148 2.20 -13.08 -6.39
CA TYR A 148 3.42 -12.90 -7.19
C TYR A 148 4.41 -14.07 -7.05
N ARG A 149 4.20 -14.98 -6.10
CA ARG A 149 5.05 -16.14 -5.88
C ARG A 149 5.22 -16.97 -7.16
N SER A 150 4.13 -17.25 -7.88
CA SER A 150 4.18 -17.99 -9.14
C SER A 150 5.04 -17.32 -10.23
N ILE A 151 5.36 -16.04 -10.10
CA ILE A 151 6.21 -15.33 -11.07
C ILE A 151 7.69 -15.64 -10.85
N VAL A 152 8.08 -15.86 -9.60
CA VAL A 152 9.48 -16.04 -9.19
C VAL A 152 9.89 -17.50 -9.01
N GLU A 153 8.96 -18.38 -8.63
CA GLU A 153 9.21 -19.80 -8.40
C GLU A 153 9.75 -20.51 -9.65
N ASP A 154 9.20 -20.18 -10.84
CA ASP A 154 9.65 -20.73 -12.12
C ASP A 154 11.13 -20.36 -12.44
N HIS A 155 11.69 -19.39 -11.73
CA HIS A 155 13.04 -18.85 -11.96
C HIS A 155 14.04 -19.20 -10.87
N ALA A 156 13.63 -19.94 -9.83
CA ALA A 156 14.46 -20.34 -8.68
C ALA A 156 15.19 -19.15 -8.00
N VAL A 157 14.64 -17.92 -8.12
CA VAL A 157 15.21 -16.75 -7.47
C VAL A 157 14.84 -16.73 -5.99
N PRO A 158 15.79 -16.45 -5.08
CA PRO A 158 15.48 -16.29 -3.66
C PRO A 158 14.45 -15.18 -3.45
N HIS A 159 13.39 -15.45 -2.70
CA HIS A 159 12.34 -14.47 -2.47
C HIS A 159 11.77 -14.54 -1.05
N THR A 160 11.17 -13.45 -0.62
CA THR A 160 10.49 -13.34 0.68
C THR A 160 9.20 -12.52 0.52
N TYR A 161 8.12 -13.02 1.09
CA TYR A 161 6.86 -12.30 1.16
C TYR A 161 6.95 -11.22 2.26
N ILE A 162 6.81 -9.96 1.85
CA ILE A 162 6.76 -8.77 2.69
C ILE A 162 5.50 -7.99 2.33
N ALA A 163 4.40 -8.37 2.94
CA ALA A 163 3.08 -7.74 2.72
C ALA A 163 3.09 -6.26 3.12
N ASN A 164 2.19 -5.50 2.53
CA ASN A 164 2.03 -4.08 2.87
C ASN A 164 1.10 -3.88 4.09
N TYR A 165 1.31 -4.64 5.17
CA TYR A 165 0.53 -4.59 6.39
C TYR A 165 0.51 -3.20 7.02
N PHE A 166 -0.44 -2.95 7.91
CA PHE A 166 -0.61 -1.66 8.53
C PHE A 166 0.53 -1.31 9.49
N ARG A 167 0.97 -0.05 9.44
CA ARG A 167 1.86 0.58 10.43
C ARG A 167 1.27 1.94 10.81
N PRO A 168 1.02 2.22 12.08
CA PRO A 168 0.67 3.55 12.55
C PRO A 168 1.74 4.58 12.16
N ILE A 169 1.30 5.78 11.80
CA ILE A 169 2.19 6.89 11.46
C ILE A 169 1.95 8.02 12.46
N GLY A 170 2.96 8.30 13.28
CA GLY A 170 2.86 9.24 14.40
C GLY A 170 2.52 8.54 15.73
N ASP A 171 2.23 9.35 16.74
CA ASP A 171 1.80 8.91 18.08
C ASP A 171 0.28 8.62 18.02
N GLU A 172 -0.08 7.48 17.47
CA GLU A 172 -1.48 7.04 17.46
C GLU A 172 -1.84 6.36 18.77
N ASP A 173 -2.95 6.79 19.37
CA ASP A 173 -3.55 6.09 20.50
C ASP A 173 -3.97 4.67 20.13
N PRO A 174 -3.91 3.72 21.07
CA PRO A 174 -4.40 2.36 20.83
C PRO A 174 -5.83 2.35 20.31
N VAL A 175 -6.10 1.43 19.38
CA VAL A 175 -7.41 1.25 18.72
C VAL A 175 -8.55 0.94 19.70
N ASP A 176 -8.22 0.43 20.87
CA ASP A 176 -9.19 0.10 21.93
C ASP A 176 -10.02 1.30 22.41
N ALA A 177 -9.62 2.53 22.05
CA ALA A 177 -10.32 3.76 22.40
C ALA A 177 -11.40 4.19 21.39
N VAL A 178 -11.54 3.52 20.24
CA VAL A 178 -12.60 3.86 19.27
C VAL A 178 -13.91 3.21 19.69
N GLU A 179 -14.90 4.02 20.01
CA GLU A 179 -16.24 3.53 20.35
C GLU A 179 -16.93 2.98 19.11
N ILE A 180 -17.50 1.78 19.21
CA ILE A 180 -18.32 1.20 18.13
C ILE A 180 -19.70 1.83 18.22
N SER A 181 -20.14 2.50 17.14
CA SER A 181 -21.47 3.10 17.06
C SER A 181 -22.58 2.04 17.15
N GLU A 182 -23.74 2.42 17.63
CA GLU A 182 -24.89 1.49 17.68
C GLU A 182 -25.42 1.14 16.28
N THR A 183 -25.34 2.10 15.35
CA THR A 183 -25.78 1.96 13.95
C THR A 183 -24.78 2.61 13.02
N PRO A 184 -24.38 1.94 11.92
CA PRO A 184 -23.44 2.50 10.98
C PRO A 184 -24.08 3.60 10.14
N THR A 185 -23.51 4.81 10.21
CA THR A 185 -23.99 5.98 9.45
C THR A 185 -22.88 6.65 8.62
N ARG A 186 -21.60 6.37 8.91
CA ARG A 186 -20.47 7.00 8.23
C ARG A 186 -19.66 5.97 7.46
N LEU A 187 -19.78 6.00 6.14
CA LEU A 187 -19.12 5.08 5.23
C LEU A 187 -17.84 5.75 4.71
N LEU A 188 -16.70 5.10 4.85
CA LEU A 188 -15.38 5.66 4.50
C LEU A 188 -14.71 4.88 3.37
N TYR A 189 -14.28 5.59 2.34
CA TYR A 189 -13.30 5.10 1.38
C TYR A 189 -12.00 5.88 1.49
N THR A 190 -10.87 5.20 1.48
CA THR A 190 -9.53 5.80 1.50
C THR A 190 -8.67 5.34 0.33
N GLY A 191 -7.81 6.24 -0.20
CA GLY A 191 -6.82 5.93 -1.23
C GLY A 191 -7.14 6.55 -2.59
N THR A 192 -6.40 6.17 -3.63
CA THR A 192 -6.59 6.71 -4.98
C THR A 192 -8.03 6.50 -5.47
N LEU A 193 -8.65 7.56 -5.92
CA LEU A 193 -10.00 7.56 -6.48
C LEU A 193 -9.93 7.34 -8.01
N SER A 194 -10.71 6.40 -8.50
CA SER A 194 -10.89 6.15 -9.95
C SER A 194 -12.14 5.26 -10.17
N ASP A 195 -12.65 5.23 -11.40
CA ASP A 195 -13.78 4.37 -11.74
C ASP A 195 -13.47 2.89 -11.44
N SER A 196 -12.25 2.42 -11.76
CA SER A 196 -11.84 1.05 -11.44
C SER A 196 -11.78 0.76 -9.94
N ARG A 197 -11.66 1.79 -9.10
CA ARG A 197 -11.68 1.69 -7.64
C ARG A 197 -13.04 2.03 -7.03
N GLY A 198 -14.10 2.09 -7.87
CA GLY A 198 -15.48 2.24 -7.45
C GLY A 198 -15.93 3.68 -7.23
N LEU A 199 -15.21 4.69 -7.76
CA LEU A 199 -15.62 6.10 -7.62
C LEU A 199 -17.06 6.31 -8.10
N ARG A 200 -17.41 5.79 -9.29
CA ARG A 200 -18.77 5.87 -9.81
C ARG A 200 -19.78 5.19 -8.91
N THR A 201 -19.50 3.97 -8.46
CA THR A 201 -20.40 3.20 -7.57
C THR A 201 -20.63 3.91 -6.24
N MET A 202 -19.59 4.56 -5.67
CA MET A 202 -19.74 5.31 -4.42
C MET A 202 -20.55 6.61 -4.60
N VAL A 203 -20.43 7.29 -5.73
CA VAL A 203 -21.29 8.44 -6.06
C VAL A 203 -22.75 7.99 -6.29
N GLU A 204 -22.94 6.85 -6.95
CA GLU A 204 -24.27 6.24 -7.13
C GLU A 204 -24.90 5.83 -5.78
N LEU A 205 -24.10 5.25 -4.87
CA LEU A 205 -24.53 4.93 -3.52
C LEU A 205 -25.03 6.17 -2.77
N ALA A 206 -24.31 7.27 -2.84
CA ALA A 206 -24.73 8.52 -2.22
C ALA A 206 -26.04 9.07 -2.83
N ALA A 207 -26.20 8.96 -4.15
CA ALA A 207 -27.45 9.34 -4.81
C ALA A 207 -28.65 8.48 -4.35
N GLU A 208 -28.46 7.19 -4.14
CA GLU A 208 -29.48 6.32 -3.58
C GLU A 208 -29.79 6.62 -2.12
N ILE A 209 -28.78 6.89 -1.28
CA ILE A 209 -28.96 7.34 0.11
C ILE A 209 -29.82 8.59 0.13
N GLN A 210 -29.49 9.61 -0.64
CA GLN A 210 -30.30 10.85 -0.71
C GLN A 210 -31.73 10.60 -1.21
N ARG A 211 -31.88 9.84 -2.28
CA ARG A 211 -33.20 9.54 -2.88
C ARG A 211 -34.11 8.80 -1.92
N THR A 212 -33.58 7.96 -1.05
CA THR A 212 -34.34 7.17 -0.07
C THR A 212 -34.49 7.88 1.27
N GLY A 213 -33.90 9.07 1.44
CA GLY A 213 -33.98 9.87 2.66
C GLY A 213 -33.27 9.24 3.86
N ARG A 214 -32.25 8.44 3.62
CA ARG A 214 -31.42 7.79 4.62
C ARG A 214 -30.46 8.79 5.28
N LEU A 215 -29.89 8.41 6.42
CA LEU A 215 -29.01 9.28 7.22
C LEU A 215 -27.52 9.00 6.99
N GLU A 216 -27.19 7.98 6.21
CA GLU A 216 -25.81 7.62 5.96
C GLU A 216 -25.10 8.68 5.11
N THR A 217 -23.80 8.82 5.36
CA THR A 217 -22.89 9.68 4.60
C THR A 217 -21.72 8.86 4.04
N VAL A 218 -21.18 9.31 2.92
CA VAL A 218 -20.03 8.67 2.25
C VAL A 218 -18.86 9.63 2.24
N GLU A 219 -17.80 9.32 2.97
CA GLU A 219 -16.58 10.09 2.97
C GLU A 219 -15.57 9.45 2.00
N LEU A 220 -15.10 10.25 1.03
CA LEU A 220 -14.13 9.83 0.01
C LEU A 220 -12.82 10.58 0.19
N VAL A 221 -11.81 9.89 0.77
CA VAL A 221 -10.49 10.48 1.09
C VAL A 221 -9.43 9.98 0.15
N GLY A 222 -8.83 10.88 -0.63
CA GLY A 222 -7.72 10.56 -1.51
C GLY A 222 -7.71 11.34 -2.81
N VAL A 223 -6.69 11.11 -3.63
CA VAL A 223 -6.49 11.84 -4.89
C VAL A 223 -7.12 11.11 -6.07
N CYS A 224 -7.76 11.87 -6.96
CA CYS A 224 -8.23 11.41 -8.27
C CYS A 224 -7.30 11.93 -9.37
N HIS A 225 -6.38 11.08 -9.83
CA HIS A 225 -5.40 11.45 -10.87
C HIS A 225 -6.01 11.59 -12.28
N HIS A 226 -7.21 11.04 -12.49
CA HIS A 226 -7.93 11.09 -13.77
C HIS A 226 -8.88 12.29 -13.77
N GLU A 227 -8.46 13.42 -14.36
CA GLU A 227 -9.24 14.66 -14.39
C GLU A 227 -10.65 14.48 -15.00
N ASP A 228 -10.76 13.65 -16.04
CA ASP A 228 -12.04 13.35 -16.67
C ASP A 228 -12.99 12.57 -15.76
N GLN A 229 -12.47 11.62 -14.97
CA GLN A 229 -13.29 10.87 -14.00
C GLN A 229 -13.69 11.76 -12.82
N ARG A 230 -12.75 12.58 -12.33
CA ARG A 230 -13.04 13.56 -11.28
C ARG A 230 -14.11 14.53 -11.71
N ALA A 231 -13.97 15.14 -12.90
CA ALA A 231 -14.94 16.10 -13.43
C ALA A 231 -16.35 15.51 -13.57
N ARG A 232 -16.46 14.26 -14.08
CA ARG A 232 -17.76 13.56 -14.15
C ARG A 232 -18.39 13.32 -12.77
N ALA A 233 -17.57 12.89 -11.80
CA ALA A 233 -18.06 12.67 -10.43
C ALA A 233 -18.53 13.98 -9.79
N GLU A 234 -17.75 15.07 -9.89
CA GLU A 234 -18.09 16.39 -9.37
C GLU A 234 -19.33 16.99 -10.04
N GLU A 235 -19.49 16.80 -11.36
CA GLU A 235 -20.67 17.22 -12.09
C GLU A 235 -21.92 16.51 -11.60
N ARG A 236 -21.83 15.19 -11.40
CA ARG A 236 -22.96 14.39 -10.87
C ARG A 236 -23.32 14.79 -9.44
N ILE A 237 -22.34 14.94 -8.56
CA ILE A 237 -22.54 15.40 -7.17
C ILE A 237 -23.27 16.74 -7.16
N ARG A 238 -22.86 17.68 -8.00
CA ARG A 238 -23.50 18.99 -8.11
C ARG A 238 -24.92 18.91 -8.69
N ALA A 239 -25.10 18.16 -9.78
CA ALA A 239 -26.38 18.03 -10.46
C ALA A 239 -27.46 17.40 -9.56
N GLU A 240 -27.09 16.41 -8.77
CA GLU A 240 -27.98 15.71 -7.85
C GLU A 240 -27.95 16.28 -6.41
N ARG A 241 -27.16 17.35 -6.16
CA ARG A 241 -27.04 18.05 -4.86
C ARG A 241 -26.62 17.11 -3.73
N LEU A 242 -25.60 16.30 -3.96
CA LEU A 242 -25.16 15.27 -3.00
C LEU A 242 -24.17 15.78 -1.94
N ASP A 243 -23.92 17.09 -1.86
CA ASP A 243 -22.92 17.67 -0.94
C ASP A 243 -23.22 17.42 0.54
N ASP A 244 -24.47 17.17 0.91
CA ASP A 244 -24.85 16.79 2.27
C ASP A 244 -24.64 15.30 2.58
N VAL A 245 -24.43 14.46 1.55
CA VAL A 245 -24.26 13.01 1.66
C VAL A 245 -22.82 12.58 1.36
N ILE A 246 -22.12 13.30 0.47
CA ILE A 246 -20.71 13.02 0.11
C ILE A 246 -19.78 14.07 0.70
N GLU A 247 -18.86 13.63 1.56
CA GLU A 247 -17.70 14.41 1.98
C GLU A 247 -16.48 14.09 1.09
N ARG A 248 -15.86 15.11 0.51
CA ARG A 248 -14.71 14.99 -0.39
C ARG A 248 -13.45 15.53 0.25
N VAL A 249 -12.40 14.70 0.37
CA VAL A 249 -11.13 15.10 0.97
C VAL A 249 -9.97 14.77 0.04
N GLY A 250 -9.23 15.77 -0.39
CA GLY A 250 -7.97 15.62 -1.12
C GLY A 250 -8.10 15.24 -2.60
N TRP A 251 -9.26 15.36 -3.25
CA TRP A 251 -9.52 14.90 -4.62
C TRP A 251 -8.56 15.44 -5.68
N ASP A 252 -8.01 16.62 -5.50
CA ASP A 252 -7.01 17.28 -6.35
C ASP A 252 -5.62 17.36 -5.67
N THR A 253 -5.55 17.03 -4.38
CA THR A 253 -4.36 17.18 -3.56
C THR A 253 -4.07 15.90 -2.78
N TYR A 254 -2.81 15.52 -2.69
CA TYR A 254 -2.38 14.36 -1.90
C TYR A 254 -2.68 14.56 -0.42
N VAL A 255 -3.38 13.60 0.17
CA VAL A 255 -3.63 13.54 1.62
C VAL A 255 -2.49 12.72 2.25
N PRO A 256 -1.65 13.33 3.11
CA PRO A 256 -0.55 12.60 3.71
C PRO A 256 -1.05 11.55 4.71
N PRO A 257 -0.32 10.42 4.87
CA PRO A 257 -0.72 9.35 5.79
C PRO A 257 -0.95 9.80 7.23
N SER A 258 -0.22 10.83 7.69
CA SER A 258 -0.40 11.42 9.03
C SER A 258 -1.73 12.16 9.23
N ALA A 259 -2.42 12.53 8.15
CA ALA A 259 -3.74 13.16 8.21
C ALA A 259 -4.90 12.14 8.19
N MET A 260 -4.59 10.85 7.97
CA MET A 260 -5.62 9.81 7.80
C MET A 260 -6.33 9.36 9.10
N PRO A 261 -5.67 9.30 10.28
CA PRO A 261 -6.27 8.75 11.51
C PRO A 261 -7.63 9.35 11.90
N PRO A 262 -7.85 10.68 11.83
CA PRO A 262 -9.17 11.25 12.18
C PRO A 262 -10.31 10.74 11.29
N HIS A 263 -10.04 10.42 10.02
CA HIS A 263 -11.04 9.89 9.09
C HIS A 263 -11.45 8.46 9.47
N TYR A 264 -10.47 7.61 9.80
CA TYR A 264 -10.75 6.25 10.26
C TYR A 264 -11.50 6.23 11.59
N ARG A 265 -11.12 7.11 12.55
CA ARG A 265 -11.73 7.13 13.89
C ARG A 265 -13.20 7.58 13.91
N ARG A 266 -13.60 8.41 12.95
CA ARG A 266 -14.98 8.87 12.84
C ARG A 266 -15.87 8.00 11.95
N ALA A 267 -15.27 7.07 11.22
CA ALA A 267 -16.00 6.18 10.34
C ALA A 267 -16.60 5.00 11.09
N ASP A 268 -17.70 4.48 10.54
CA ASP A 268 -18.38 3.29 11.06
C ASP A 268 -18.12 2.07 10.17
N VAL A 269 -17.90 2.26 8.86
CA VAL A 269 -17.71 1.19 7.86
C VAL A 269 -16.65 1.58 6.86
N GLY A 270 -15.75 0.66 6.55
CA GLY A 270 -14.78 0.79 5.48
C GLY A 270 -15.27 0.25 4.14
N LEU A 271 -15.20 1.05 3.08
CA LEU A 271 -15.63 0.67 1.73
C LEU A 271 -14.45 0.24 0.84
N ALA A 272 -14.65 -0.84 0.08
CA ALA A 272 -13.72 -1.28 -0.96
C ALA A 272 -14.51 -1.79 -2.20
N LEU A 273 -15.24 -0.88 -2.87
CA LEU A 273 -16.20 -1.19 -3.96
C LEU A 273 -15.54 -1.14 -5.35
N CYS A 274 -14.43 -1.87 -5.53
CA CYS A 274 -13.70 -1.86 -6.79
C CYS A 274 -14.44 -2.60 -7.91
N GLU A 275 -14.22 -2.14 -9.14
CA GLU A 275 -14.64 -2.86 -10.35
C GLU A 275 -13.71 -4.05 -10.64
N PRO A 276 -14.20 -5.08 -11.36
CA PRO A 276 -13.39 -6.22 -11.73
C PRO A 276 -12.17 -5.82 -12.57
N HIS A 277 -10.99 -5.98 -11.98
CA HIS A 277 -9.71 -5.73 -12.64
C HIS A 277 -8.68 -6.74 -12.12
N PRO A 278 -7.79 -7.29 -12.97
CA PRO A 278 -6.81 -8.30 -12.55
C PRO A 278 -5.98 -7.92 -11.33
N ASN A 279 -5.61 -6.63 -11.19
CA ASN A 279 -4.85 -6.15 -10.04
C ASN A 279 -5.67 -6.13 -8.75
N HIS A 280 -6.99 -5.91 -8.82
CA HIS A 280 -7.85 -5.92 -7.65
C HIS A 280 -8.23 -7.34 -7.23
N MET A 281 -8.58 -8.18 -8.19
CA MET A 281 -9.02 -9.56 -7.93
C MET A 281 -7.91 -10.44 -7.34
N GLY A 282 -6.65 -10.15 -7.68
CA GLY A 282 -5.47 -10.93 -7.26
C GLY A 282 -4.79 -10.48 -5.98
N SER A 283 -5.14 -9.30 -5.43
CA SER A 283 -4.48 -8.70 -4.28
C SER A 283 -5.45 -8.29 -3.18
N LEU A 284 -4.95 -8.14 -1.95
CA LEU A 284 -5.66 -7.43 -0.89
C LEU A 284 -5.16 -5.98 -0.85
N LEU A 285 -6.10 -5.05 -0.83
CA LEU A 285 -5.76 -3.63 -0.74
C LEU A 285 -5.29 -3.29 0.68
N THR A 286 -4.35 -2.37 0.82
CA THR A 286 -3.82 -1.92 2.13
C THR A 286 -4.90 -1.43 3.08
N LYS A 287 -5.96 -0.82 2.54
CA LYS A 287 -7.11 -0.35 3.31
C LYS A 287 -7.83 -1.44 4.11
N PHE A 288 -7.77 -2.71 3.69
CA PHE A 288 -8.31 -3.82 4.49
C PHE A 288 -7.62 -3.89 5.84
N TYR A 289 -6.29 -3.77 5.86
CA TYR A 289 -5.50 -3.80 7.10
C TYR A 289 -5.69 -2.52 7.92
N GLU A 290 -5.87 -1.38 7.25
CA GLU A 290 -6.19 -0.10 7.89
C GLU A 290 -7.57 -0.18 8.56
N TYR A 291 -8.59 -0.66 7.87
CA TYR A 291 -9.94 -0.84 8.41
C TYR A 291 -9.95 -1.79 9.61
N LEU A 292 -9.26 -2.94 9.53
CA LEU A 292 -9.13 -3.84 10.67
C LEU A 292 -8.53 -3.13 11.88
N HIS A 293 -7.46 -2.34 11.67
CA HIS A 293 -6.78 -1.63 12.73
C HIS A 293 -7.70 -0.67 13.49
N TYR A 294 -8.59 0.01 12.79
CA TYR A 294 -9.56 0.93 13.39
C TYR A 294 -10.88 0.25 13.77
N GLY A 295 -11.00 -1.06 13.63
CA GLY A 295 -12.20 -1.82 13.99
C GLY A 295 -13.39 -1.52 13.08
N LEU A 296 -13.15 -1.13 11.83
CA LEU A 296 -14.18 -0.84 10.85
C LEU A 296 -14.61 -2.11 10.13
N PRO A 297 -15.88 -2.53 10.23
CA PRO A 297 -16.44 -3.55 9.34
C PRO A 297 -16.24 -3.18 7.88
N ILE A 298 -15.94 -4.17 7.04
CA ILE A 298 -15.60 -3.96 5.64
C ILE A 298 -16.79 -4.33 4.75
N ILE A 299 -17.23 -3.41 3.90
CA ILE A 299 -18.11 -3.74 2.77
C ILE A 299 -17.26 -3.67 1.50
N CYS A 300 -17.09 -4.80 0.81
CA CYS A 300 -16.23 -4.87 -0.35
C CYS A 300 -16.87 -5.63 -1.52
N SER A 301 -16.32 -5.39 -2.73
CA SER A 301 -16.72 -6.13 -3.94
C SER A 301 -16.45 -7.62 -3.77
N ASP A 302 -17.35 -8.43 -4.31
CA ASP A 302 -17.28 -9.89 -4.26
C ASP A 302 -16.20 -10.44 -5.21
N PHE A 303 -14.95 -10.36 -4.76
CA PHE A 303 -13.82 -11.05 -5.41
C PHE A 303 -13.38 -12.24 -4.57
N PRO A 304 -12.96 -13.36 -5.17
CA PRO A 304 -12.69 -14.61 -4.44
C PRO A 304 -11.72 -14.47 -3.27
N ARG A 305 -10.70 -13.61 -3.41
CA ARG A 305 -9.71 -13.35 -2.35
C ARG A 305 -10.26 -12.46 -1.24
N TRP A 306 -11.06 -11.45 -1.60
CA TRP A 306 -11.69 -10.52 -0.64
C TRP A 306 -12.79 -11.21 0.14
N ARG A 307 -13.63 -11.99 -0.55
CA ARG A 307 -14.65 -12.85 0.10
C ARG A 307 -14.00 -13.77 1.13
N ARG A 308 -12.95 -14.52 0.76
CA ARG A 308 -12.23 -15.38 1.69
C ARG A 308 -11.70 -14.63 2.90
N PHE A 309 -11.15 -13.42 2.71
CA PHE A 309 -10.63 -12.60 3.79
C PHE A 309 -11.75 -12.16 4.75
N VAL A 310 -12.85 -11.63 4.21
CA VAL A 310 -14.00 -11.16 5.01
C VAL A 310 -14.67 -12.34 5.74
N GLU A 311 -14.88 -13.47 5.08
CA GLU A 311 -15.46 -14.67 5.68
C GLU A 311 -14.55 -15.30 6.74
N GLN A 312 -13.24 -15.38 6.49
CA GLN A 312 -12.27 -15.92 7.46
C GLN A 312 -12.23 -15.14 8.76
N HIS A 313 -12.41 -13.84 8.69
CA HIS A 313 -12.35 -12.95 9.85
C HIS A 313 -13.72 -12.51 10.32
N GLU A 314 -14.79 -12.89 9.64
CA GLU A 314 -16.18 -12.48 9.96
C GLU A 314 -16.28 -10.97 10.21
N CYS A 315 -15.51 -10.17 9.45
CA CYS A 315 -15.28 -8.74 9.69
C CYS A 315 -16.05 -7.81 8.73
N GLY A 316 -17.12 -8.29 8.10
CA GLY A 316 -17.88 -7.46 7.18
C GLY A 316 -18.77 -8.23 6.21
N ALA A 317 -19.02 -7.65 5.04
CA ALA A 317 -19.87 -8.23 4.00
C ALA A 317 -19.26 -8.03 2.60
N VAL A 318 -19.62 -8.91 1.67
CA VAL A 318 -19.28 -8.80 0.25
C VAL A 318 -20.53 -8.50 -0.58
N VAL A 319 -20.37 -7.62 -1.57
CA VAL A 319 -21.47 -7.19 -2.46
C VAL A 319 -21.05 -7.35 -3.93
N PRO A 320 -21.98 -7.57 -4.85
CA PRO A 320 -21.64 -7.59 -6.27
C PRO A 320 -20.99 -6.27 -6.70
N PRO A 321 -19.92 -6.31 -7.54
CA PRO A 321 -19.29 -5.10 -8.05
C PRO A 321 -20.28 -4.23 -8.84
N GLY A 322 -20.23 -2.91 -8.61
CA GLY A 322 -21.09 -1.95 -9.33
C GLY A 322 -22.53 -1.88 -8.87
N GLU A 323 -22.91 -2.56 -7.79
CA GLU A 323 -24.29 -2.63 -7.26
C GLU A 323 -24.41 -1.83 -5.96
N PRO A 324 -24.66 -0.50 -6.01
CA PRO A 324 -24.77 0.32 -4.79
C PRO A 324 -25.95 -0.09 -3.89
N GLY A 325 -27.05 -0.57 -4.46
CA GLY A 325 -28.20 -1.06 -3.69
C GLY A 325 -27.85 -2.22 -2.76
N ALA A 326 -26.95 -3.11 -3.17
CA ALA A 326 -26.51 -4.21 -2.32
C ALA A 326 -25.73 -3.73 -1.07
N VAL A 327 -25.10 -2.55 -1.13
CA VAL A 327 -24.51 -1.92 0.06
C VAL A 327 -25.60 -1.49 1.04
N LEU A 328 -26.68 -0.91 0.53
CA LEU A 328 -27.83 -0.52 1.35
C LEU A 328 -28.54 -1.72 1.99
N ASP A 329 -28.65 -2.84 1.27
CA ASP A 329 -29.21 -4.09 1.83
C ASP A 329 -28.37 -4.60 3.01
N VAL A 330 -27.04 -4.47 2.95
CA VAL A 330 -26.15 -4.82 4.08
C VAL A 330 -26.38 -3.88 5.26
N LEU A 331 -26.48 -2.57 5.02
CA LEU A 331 -26.73 -1.59 6.07
C LEU A 331 -28.10 -1.81 6.71
N ASP A 332 -29.13 -2.13 5.93
CA ASP A 332 -30.47 -2.47 6.45
C ASP A 332 -30.45 -3.72 7.33
N ALA A 333 -29.70 -4.75 6.89
CA ALA A 333 -29.51 -5.96 7.69
C ALA A 333 -28.78 -5.67 9.02
N TRP A 334 -27.77 -4.79 9.01
CA TRP A 334 -27.07 -4.38 10.23
C TRP A 334 -27.92 -3.47 11.13
N GLN A 335 -28.77 -2.63 10.54
CA GLN A 335 -29.71 -1.81 11.30
C GLN A 335 -30.80 -2.66 11.95
N ALA A 336 -31.30 -3.69 11.27
CA ALA A 336 -32.27 -4.65 11.81
C ALA A 336 -31.63 -5.57 12.88
N HIS A 337 -30.31 -5.82 12.79
CA HIS A 337 -29.54 -6.71 13.66
C HIS A 337 -28.25 -6.03 14.12
N PRO A 338 -28.30 -5.02 15.01
CA PRO A 338 -27.13 -4.26 15.43
C PRO A 338 -26.01 -5.11 16.06
N GLU A 339 -26.38 -6.25 16.67
CA GLU A 339 -25.43 -7.21 17.20
C GLU A 339 -24.46 -7.76 16.14
N ARG A 340 -24.94 -8.01 14.91
CA ARG A 340 -24.09 -8.48 13.79
C ARG A 340 -23.08 -7.43 13.35
N TYR A 341 -23.49 -6.16 13.29
CA TYR A 341 -22.60 -5.07 13.00
C TYR A 341 -21.48 -4.96 14.05
N ARG A 342 -21.89 -5.02 15.34
CA ARG A 342 -20.95 -4.98 16.47
C ARG A 342 -19.97 -6.17 16.44
N GLU A 343 -20.46 -7.37 16.20
CA GLU A 343 -19.63 -8.57 16.02
C GLU A 343 -18.60 -8.38 14.89
N CYS A 344 -19.01 -7.86 13.73
CA CYS A 344 -18.07 -7.57 12.63
C CYS A 344 -16.97 -6.58 13.05
N ALA A 345 -17.32 -5.53 13.82
CA ALA A 345 -16.35 -4.53 14.31
C ALA A 345 -15.38 -5.13 15.35
N GLU A 346 -15.88 -5.94 16.27
CA GLU A 346 -15.09 -6.65 17.27
C GLU A 346 -14.13 -7.65 16.59
N ASN A 347 -14.62 -8.40 15.61
CA ASN A 347 -13.85 -9.33 14.82
C ASN A 347 -12.77 -8.63 14.00
N ALA A 348 -13.07 -7.47 13.41
CA ALA A 348 -12.08 -6.64 12.71
C ALA A 348 -10.93 -6.26 13.66
N ARG A 349 -11.22 -5.80 14.88
CA ARG A 349 -10.24 -5.49 15.91
C ARG A 349 -9.42 -6.72 16.32
N ALA A 350 -10.08 -7.85 16.53
CA ALA A 350 -9.42 -9.09 16.92
C ALA A 350 -8.47 -9.63 15.84
N ALA A 351 -8.78 -9.38 14.56
CA ALA A 351 -7.93 -9.77 13.44
C ALA A 351 -6.72 -8.83 13.22
N ALA A 352 -6.83 -7.55 13.60
CA ALA A 352 -5.84 -6.51 13.33
C ALA A 352 -4.39 -6.85 13.74
N PRO A 353 -4.11 -7.46 14.91
CA PRO A 353 -2.74 -7.81 15.32
C PRO A 353 -2.00 -8.72 14.33
N GLN A 354 -2.72 -9.55 13.55
CA GLN A 354 -2.13 -10.46 12.56
C GLN A 354 -1.57 -9.71 11.35
N TYR A 355 -2.02 -8.47 11.12
CA TYR A 355 -1.73 -7.66 9.94
C TYR A 355 -0.97 -6.37 10.27
N ARG A 356 -0.20 -6.40 11.35
CA ARG A 356 0.71 -5.32 11.73
C ARG A 356 2.04 -5.45 10.99
N TRP A 357 2.58 -4.29 10.62
CA TRP A 357 3.83 -4.20 9.88
C TRP A 357 5.03 -4.76 10.65
N GLU A 358 5.03 -4.76 11.97
CA GLU A 358 6.15 -5.20 12.82
C GLU A 358 6.66 -6.57 12.38
N THR A 359 5.77 -7.54 12.16
CA THR A 359 6.14 -8.87 11.66
C THR A 359 6.84 -8.84 10.29
N MET A 360 6.38 -7.98 9.39
CA MET A 360 6.98 -7.82 8.07
C MET A 360 8.30 -7.05 8.16
N GLY A 361 8.37 -6.05 9.03
CA GLY A 361 9.58 -5.29 9.34
C GLY A 361 10.69 -6.17 9.89
N GLU A 362 10.38 -7.04 10.85
CA GLU A 362 11.33 -8.04 11.38
C GLU A 362 11.83 -9.00 10.30
N ARG A 363 10.94 -9.50 9.45
CA ARG A 363 11.32 -10.34 8.29
C ARG A 363 12.28 -9.62 7.34
N LEU A 364 11.99 -8.35 7.04
CA LEU A 364 12.83 -7.51 6.19
C LEU A 364 14.23 -7.31 6.82
N VAL A 365 14.27 -6.90 8.08
CA VAL A 365 15.50 -6.68 8.84
C VAL A 365 16.36 -7.95 8.89
N ASN A 366 15.75 -9.09 9.20
CA ASN A 366 16.46 -10.39 9.25
C ASN A 366 16.95 -10.82 7.87
N LEU A 367 16.22 -10.52 6.80
CA LEU A 367 16.71 -10.74 5.44
C LEU A 367 17.96 -9.89 5.14
N TYR A 368 17.94 -8.60 5.49
CA TYR A 368 19.08 -7.71 5.24
C TYR A 368 20.32 -8.13 6.03
N ARG A 369 20.15 -8.54 7.29
CA ARG A 369 21.22 -9.11 8.12
C ARG A 369 21.85 -10.33 7.43
N ARG A 370 21.04 -11.27 6.95
CA ARG A 370 21.54 -12.46 6.23
C ARG A 370 22.27 -12.11 4.94
N LEU A 371 21.73 -11.19 4.13
CA LEU A 371 22.33 -10.78 2.86
C LEU A 371 23.69 -10.09 3.05
N LEU A 372 23.86 -9.39 4.16
CA LEU A 372 25.08 -8.67 4.51
C LEU A 372 26.03 -9.47 5.41
N ASN A 373 25.72 -10.74 5.71
CA ASN A 373 26.50 -11.60 6.61
C ASN A 373 26.80 -10.93 7.97
N ASP A 374 25.82 -10.15 8.47
CA ASP A 374 25.95 -9.47 9.77
C ASP A 374 25.65 -10.43 10.91
N SER A 375 26.65 -11.25 11.29
CA SER A 375 26.56 -12.22 12.38
C SER A 375 26.53 -11.59 13.79
N SER A 376 26.66 -10.26 13.88
CA SER A 376 26.75 -9.57 15.18
C SER A 376 25.39 -9.40 15.91
N LEU A 377 24.29 -9.91 15.33
CA LEU A 377 22.92 -9.65 15.79
C LEU A 377 22.02 -10.91 15.77
N GLU A 378 22.59 -12.11 15.79
CA GLU A 378 21.84 -13.34 16.09
C GLU A 378 21.55 -13.40 17.60
N GLU A 379 20.48 -12.76 18.05
CA GLU A 379 19.85 -13.25 19.28
C GLU A 379 19.21 -14.62 18.97
N PRO A 380 19.45 -15.64 19.79
CA PRO A 380 18.84 -16.94 19.59
C PRO A 380 17.32 -16.77 19.70
N VAL A 381 16.60 -17.11 18.63
CA VAL A 381 15.17 -17.36 18.71
C VAL A 381 15.01 -18.54 19.68
N THR A 382 14.77 -18.23 20.95
CA THR A 382 14.36 -19.21 21.94
C THR A 382 13.05 -19.80 21.45
N GLY A 383 13.15 -21.05 21.00
CA GLY A 383 12.00 -21.82 20.58
C GLY A 383 11.01 -21.97 21.74
N SER A 384 9.77 -21.81 21.41
CA SER A 384 8.68 -22.47 22.12
C SER A 384 7.92 -23.36 21.13
N ARG A 385 7.85 -24.60 21.52
CA ARG A 385 7.19 -25.73 20.88
C ARG A 385 5.68 -25.49 20.74
#